data_c474b78203a12b548e6c0ea35e40c230
#
_entry.id   c474b78203a12b548e6c0ea35e40c230
#
_cell.length_a   1.000
_cell.length_b   1.000
_cell.length_c   1.000
_cell.angle_alpha   90.00
_cell.angle_beta   90.00
_cell.angle_gamma   90.00
#
_symmetry.space_group_name_H-M   'P 1'
#
loop_
_entity.id
_entity.type
_entity.pdbx_description
1 polymer ?
#
loop_
_entity_poly.entity_id
_entity_poly.type
_entity_poly.pdbx_seq_one_letter_code
_entity_poly.pdbx_strand_id
1 'polypeptide(L)'
;MNTFVIAGGNSGVGLQAARELLAAGHRVILLGRDQRKGEQAVASFGAARERASFLSVDLSTHAGVRDAARRVGELTDKIDGLMHSAATFATKDIRTVDGLTLFFALSYLSRYHLTQLLLPRLLAAEHPRVVMLTATMTETPKLDPKRFPWFEGFNFWTMLMQVNGASLYYADWLMKTHPKMFAGCATPGFVHTGIFRDAPWFLKAYVAISAPFRANSIEVAAHIPVQALLKGEGSSAFNWDKPGDYDHGFAIEVDPAIQKAVMDACREVTGV
;
A
#
# COMPACT_ATOMS: atom_id res chain seq x y z
N MET A 1 -9.19 -21.65 -0.95
CA MET A 1 -8.05 -20.91 -1.57
C MET A 1 -8.52 -19.50 -1.84
N ASN A 2 -7.83 -18.49 -1.24
CA ASN A 2 -8.16 -17.08 -1.39
C ASN A 2 -7.27 -16.44 -2.46
N THR A 3 -7.71 -15.32 -3.03
CA THR A 3 -6.96 -14.52 -4.01
C THR A 3 -6.55 -13.19 -3.41
N PHE A 4 -5.25 -12.89 -3.43
CA PHE A 4 -4.69 -11.65 -2.95
C PHE A 4 -4.04 -10.84 -4.07
N VAL A 5 -4.31 -9.54 -4.09
CA VAL A 5 -3.66 -8.58 -4.99
C VAL A 5 -2.63 -7.78 -4.19
N ILE A 6 -1.40 -7.65 -4.70
CA ILE A 6 -0.31 -6.96 -4.02
C ILE A 6 0.26 -5.87 -4.94
N ALA A 7 -0.12 -4.63 -4.70
CA ALA A 7 0.48 -3.48 -5.34
C ALA A 7 1.91 -3.26 -4.79
N GLY A 8 2.92 -3.35 -5.66
CA GLY A 8 4.33 -3.39 -5.26
C GLY A 8 4.83 -4.78 -4.88
N GLY A 9 4.24 -5.84 -5.44
CA GLY A 9 4.53 -7.24 -5.09
C GLY A 9 5.81 -7.81 -5.69
N ASN A 10 6.55 -7.09 -6.52
CA ASN A 10 7.73 -7.61 -7.22
C ASN A 10 9.07 -7.33 -6.50
N SER A 11 9.04 -6.80 -5.29
CA SER A 11 10.23 -6.53 -4.48
C SER A 11 9.88 -6.26 -3.01
N GLY A 12 10.90 -6.31 -2.15
CA GLY A 12 10.78 -5.88 -0.75
C GLY A 12 9.68 -6.60 0.02
N VAL A 13 9.01 -5.86 0.88
CA VAL A 13 7.96 -6.38 1.78
C VAL A 13 6.80 -7.01 1.01
N GLY A 14 6.39 -6.41 -0.12
CA GLY A 14 5.32 -6.97 -0.96
C GLY A 14 5.67 -8.33 -1.56
N LEU A 15 6.92 -8.54 -1.98
CA LEU A 15 7.39 -9.83 -2.48
C LEU A 15 7.46 -10.88 -1.37
N GLN A 16 7.89 -10.50 -0.17
CA GLN A 16 7.91 -11.40 0.97
C GLN A 16 6.48 -11.80 1.40
N ALA A 17 5.56 -10.84 1.44
CA ALA A 17 4.14 -11.13 1.70
C ALA A 17 3.56 -12.10 0.66
N ALA A 18 3.94 -11.95 -0.62
CA ALA A 18 3.52 -12.88 -1.66
C ALA A 18 4.02 -14.31 -1.41
N ARG A 19 5.28 -14.48 -0.96
CA ARG A 19 5.84 -15.79 -0.60
C ARG A 19 5.07 -16.47 0.53
N GLU A 20 4.77 -15.71 1.58
CA GLU A 20 4.03 -16.22 2.74
C GLU A 20 2.59 -16.61 2.38
N LEU A 21 1.89 -15.80 1.60
CA LEU A 21 0.55 -16.11 1.12
C LEU A 21 0.52 -17.33 0.19
N LEU A 22 1.53 -17.48 -0.69
CA LEU A 22 1.68 -18.65 -1.54
C LEU A 22 2.01 -19.91 -0.72
N ALA A 23 2.87 -19.79 0.30
CA ALA A 23 3.20 -20.90 1.21
C ALA A 23 1.97 -21.34 2.01
N ALA A 24 1.07 -20.40 2.37
CA ALA A 24 -0.22 -20.69 2.99
C ALA A 24 -1.28 -21.26 2.03
N GLY A 25 -0.93 -21.55 0.77
CA GLY A 25 -1.82 -22.20 -0.20
C GLY A 25 -2.71 -21.25 -1.00
N HIS A 26 -2.48 -19.95 -0.95
CA HIS A 26 -3.31 -18.95 -1.61
C HIS A 26 -2.81 -18.60 -3.03
N ARG A 27 -3.60 -17.83 -3.76
CA ARG A 27 -3.26 -17.25 -5.07
C ARG A 27 -2.83 -15.80 -4.89
N VAL A 28 -1.84 -15.34 -5.65
CA VAL A 28 -1.39 -13.94 -5.62
C VAL A 28 -1.34 -13.33 -7.02
N ILE A 29 -1.75 -12.08 -7.13
CA ILE A 29 -1.60 -11.23 -8.33
C ILE A 29 -0.73 -10.05 -7.93
N LEU A 30 0.47 -9.99 -8.49
CA LEU A 30 1.47 -8.98 -8.20
C LEU A 30 1.38 -7.85 -9.21
N LEU A 31 1.35 -6.62 -8.73
CA LEU A 31 1.41 -5.41 -9.54
C LEU A 31 2.74 -4.70 -9.34
N GLY A 32 3.36 -4.25 -10.41
CA GLY A 32 4.60 -3.49 -10.34
C GLY A 32 5.04 -3.00 -11.71
N ARG A 33 5.98 -2.06 -11.73
CA ARG A 33 6.35 -1.35 -12.95
C ARG A 33 7.38 -2.09 -13.82
N ASP A 34 8.27 -2.84 -13.19
CA ASP A 34 9.40 -3.50 -13.84
C ASP A 34 9.03 -4.94 -14.22
N GLN A 35 8.79 -5.16 -15.53
CA GLN A 35 8.40 -6.46 -16.08
C GLN A 35 9.42 -7.56 -15.74
N ARG A 36 10.72 -7.28 -15.94
CA ARG A 36 11.78 -8.27 -15.69
C ARG A 36 11.84 -8.69 -14.23
N LYS A 37 11.76 -7.71 -13.30
CA LYS A 37 11.73 -8.03 -11.85
C LYS A 37 10.47 -8.79 -11.46
N GLY A 38 9.34 -8.49 -12.07
CA GLY A 38 8.10 -9.22 -11.83
C GLY A 38 8.17 -10.67 -12.28
N GLU A 39 8.70 -10.93 -13.47
CA GLU A 39 8.92 -12.29 -13.98
C GLU A 39 9.92 -13.08 -13.11
N GLN A 40 11.01 -12.44 -12.69
CA GLN A 40 11.97 -13.03 -11.75
C GLN A 40 11.32 -13.34 -10.40
N ALA A 41 10.46 -12.46 -9.89
CA ALA A 41 9.73 -12.70 -8.65
C ALA A 41 8.84 -13.94 -8.76
N VAL A 42 8.02 -14.05 -9.82
CA VAL A 42 7.17 -15.23 -10.07
C VAL A 42 8.00 -16.49 -10.24
N ALA A 43 9.09 -16.45 -11.00
CA ALA A 43 9.99 -17.59 -11.18
C ALA A 43 10.61 -18.07 -9.85
N SER A 44 10.87 -17.14 -8.90
CA SER A 44 11.46 -17.44 -7.60
C SER A 44 10.53 -18.22 -6.64
N PHE A 45 9.26 -18.37 -6.96
CA PHE A 45 8.29 -19.10 -6.12
C PHE A 45 8.30 -20.62 -6.33
N GLY A 46 9.17 -21.16 -7.21
CA GLY A 46 9.26 -22.59 -7.46
C GLY A 46 7.93 -23.19 -7.94
N ALA A 47 7.49 -24.28 -7.34
CA ALA A 47 6.22 -24.93 -7.69
C ALA A 47 4.99 -24.03 -7.40
N ALA A 48 5.07 -23.11 -6.44
CA ALA A 48 3.96 -22.22 -6.12
C ALA A 48 3.70 -21.14 -7.22
N ARG A 49 4.59 -20.99 -8.21
CA ARG A 49 4.45 -20.02 -9.31
C ARG A 49 3.17 -20.20 -10.12
N GLU A 50 2.60 -21.39 -10.17
CA GLU A 50 1.33 -21.65 -10.86
C GLU A 50 0.14 -20.89 -10.26
N ARG A 51 0.29 -20.47 -8.99
CA ARG A 51 -0.70 -19.66 -8.26
C ARG A 51 -0.34 -18.19 -8.19
N ALA A 52 0.71 -17.77 -8.93
CA ALA A 52 1.19 -16.40 -8.97
C ALA A 52 1.06 -15.81 -10.37
N SER A 53 0.60 -14.59 -10.47
CA SER A 53 0.59 -13.79 -11.70
C SER A 53 1.27 -12.45 -11.46
N PHE A 54 1.94 -11.92 -12.47
CA PHE A 54 2.50 -10.57 -12.44
C PHE A 54 1.93 -9.73 -13.56
N LEU A 55 1.54 -8.50 -13.24
CA LEU A 55 1.07 -7.49 -14.18
C LEU A 55 2.01 -6.29 -14.12
N SER A 56 2.66 -6.00 -15.25
CA SER A 56 3.48 -4.80 -15.39
C SER A 56 2.58 -3.59 -15.61
N VAL A 57 2.55 -2.70 -14.62
CA VAL A 57 1.68 -1.50 -14.60
C VAL A 57 2.37 -0.37 -13.83
N ASP A 58 2.18 0.86 -14.27
CA ASP A 58 2.65 2.04 -13.56
C ASP A 58 1.53 2.66 -12.71
N LEU A 59 1.57 2.34 -11.42
CA LEU A 59 0.58 2.83 -10.45
C LEU A 59 0.74 4.32 -10.09
N SER A 60 1.74 5.01 -10.63
CA SER A 60 1.89 6.45 -10.40
C SER A 60 1.01 7.31 -11.32
N THR A 61 0.28 6.69 -12.25
CA THR A 61 -0.58 7.39 -13.23
C THR A 61 -2.02 6.86 -13.17
N HIS A 62 -2.99 7.72 -13.47
CA HIS A 62 -4.39 7.31 -13.55
C HIS A 62 -4.62 6.21 -14.60
N ALA A 63 -3.98 6.34 -15.76
CA ALA A 63 -4.08 5.35 -16.83
C ALA A 63 -3.56 3.98 -16.39
N GLY A 64 -2.39 3.95 -15.73
CA GLY A 64 -1.79 2.72 -15.23
C GLY A 64 -2.60 2.06 -14.12
N VAL A 65 -3.22 2.83 -13.23
CA VAL A 65 -4.12 2.29 -12.19
C VAL A 65 -5.39 1.68 -12.82
N ARG A 66 -5.99 2.34 -13.81
CA ARG A 66 -7.15 1.80 -14.54
C ARG A 66 -6.80 0.52 -15.31
N ASP A 67 -5.64 0.50 -15.98
CA ASP A 67 -5.15 -0.72 -16.66
C ASP A 67 -4.92 -1.86 -15.66
N ALA A 68 -4.32 -1.57 -14.51
CA ALA A 68 -4.13 -2.54 -13.44
C ALA A 68 -5.47 -3.16 -13.00
N ALA A 69 -6.46 -2.33 -12.69
CA ALA A 69 -7.78 -2.80 -12.26
C ALA A 69 -8.50 -3.64 -13.32
N ARG A 70 -8.45 -3.20 -14.59
CA ARG A 70 -9.01 -3.95 -15.73
C ARG A 70 -8.37 -5.33 -15.83
N ARG A 71 -7.03 -5.41 -15.87
CA ARG A 71 -6.27 -6.66 -16.02
C ARG A 71 -6.40 -7.59 -14.81
N VAL A 72 -6.50 -7.06 -13.61
CA VAL A 72 -6.85 -7.85 -12.42
C VAL A 72 -8.23 -8.47 -12.60
N GLY A 73 -9.19 -7.70 -13.13
CA GLY A 73 -10.53 -8.18 -13.41
C GLY A 73 -10.63 -9.27 -14.47
N GLU A 74 -9.67 -9.37 -15.38
CA GLU A 74 -9.56 -10.47 -16.34
C GLU A 74 -9.04 -11.78 -15.70
N LEU A 75 -8.38 -11.67 -14.54
CA LEU A 75 -7.80 -12.81 -13.83
C LEU A 75 -8.69 -13.36 -12.73
N THR A 76 -9.58 -12.55 -12.15
CA THR A 76 -10.44 -12.96 -11.03
C THR A 76 -11.65 -12.04 -10.87
N ASP A 77 -12.78 -12.63 -10.50
CA ASP A 77 -14.01 -11.90 -10.15
C ASP A 77 -14.11 -11.63 -8.63
N LYS A 78 -13.22 -12.25 -7.83
CA LYS A 78 -13.22 -12.11 -6.36
C LYS A 78 -11.80 -11.87 -5.85
N ILE A 79 -11.66 -10.87 -4.94
CA ILE A 79 -10.43 -10.54 -4.25
C ILE A 79 -10.67 -10.62 -2.76
N ASP A 80 -10.01 -11.55 -2.08
CA ASP A 80 -10.14 -11.75 -0.63
C ASP A 80 -9.28 -10.74 0.14
N GLY A 81 -8.19 -10.24 -0.46
CA GLY A 81 -7.40 -9.18 0.13
C GLY A 81 -6.57 -8.37 -0.86
N LEU A 82 -6.42 -7.09 -0.57
CA LEU A 82 -5.62 -6.13 -1.33
C LEU A 82 -4.55 -5.51 -0.43
N MET A 83 -3.29 -5.68 -0.79
CA MET A 83 -2.17 -5.08 -0.10
C MET A 83 -1.55 -3.95 -0.91
N HIS A 84 -1.42 -2.78 -0.31
CA HIS A 84 -0.71 -1.64 -0.88
C HIS A 84 0.69 -1.52 -0.27
N SER A 85 1.69 -2.05 -0.98
CA SER A 85 3.11 -1.96 -0.64
C SER A 85 3.89 -1.04 -1.60
N ALA A 86 3.28 -0.63 -2.72
CA ALA A 86 3.91 0.31 -3.65
C ALA A 86 4.05 1.69 -3.01
N ALA A 87 5.28 2.19 -2.98
CA ALA A 87 5.60 3.52 -2.49
C ALA A 87 6.92 4.02 -3.08
N THR A 88 7.20 5.30 -2.93
CA THR A 88 8.47 5.91 -3.28
C THR A 88 8.98 6.79 -2.14
N PHE A 89 10.28 7.01 -2.09
CA PHE A 89 10.92 7.95 -1.18
C PHE A 89 11.54 9.11 -1.99
N ALA A 90 10.74 9.66 -2.94
CA ALA A 90 11.16 10.80 -3.74
C ALA A 90 11.26 12.05 -2.85
N THR A 91 12.49 12.54 -2.61
CA THR A 91 12.76 13.73 -1.79
C THR A 91 12.74 15.03 -2.60
N LYS A 92 12.50 14.94 -3.91
CA LYS A 92 12.36 16.06 -4.83
C LYS A 92 10.93 16.13 -5.37
N ASP A 93 10.49 17.31 -5.77
CA ASP A 93 9.21 17.48 -6.46
C ASP A 93 9.31 16.94 -7.88
N ILE A 94 8.95 15.66 -8.02
CA ILE A 94 8.82 15.00 -9.31
C ILE A 94 7.33 14.95 -9.63
N ARG A 95 6.93 15.45 -10.79
CA ARG A 95 5.54 15.42 -11.25
C ARG A 95 5.29 14.25 -12.19
N THR A 96 4.15 13.59 -12.01
CA THR A 96 3.65 12.58 -12.94
C THR A 96 3.07 13.23 -14.20
N VAL A 97 2.74 12.42 -15.19
CA VAL A 97 2.05 12.92 -16.40
C VAL A 97 0.66 13.52 -16.10
N ASP A 98 0.07 13.16 -14.96
CA ASP A 98 -1.20 13.69 -14.48
C ASP A 98 -1.03 15.00 -13.67
N GLY A 99 0.20 15.57 -13.60
CA GLY A 99 0.52 16.80 -12.88
C GLY A 99 0.65 16.67 -11.36
N LEU A 100 0.44 15.47 -10.80
CA LEU A 100 0.50 15.19 -9.38
C LEU A 100 1.94 14.95 -8.92
N THR A 101 2.26 15.22 -7.65
CA THR A 101 3.57 14.82 -7.13
C THR A 101 3.67 13.29 -7.12
N LEU A 102 4.80 12.76 -7.59
CA LEU A 102 5.04 11.31 -7.65
C LEU A 102 4.86 10.65 -6.27
N PHE A 103 5.27 11.34 -5.21
CA PHE A 103 5.12 10.83 -3.85
C PHE A 103 3.64 10.62 -3.48
N PHE A 104 2.78 11.62 -3.70
CA PHE A 104 1.35 11.53 -3.45
C PHE A 104 0.68 10.52 -4.39
N ALA A 105 0.95 10.61 -5.70
CA ALA A 105 0.35 9.75 -6.70
C ALA A 105 0.59 8.26 -6.42
N LEU A 106 1.85 7.87 -6.15
CA LEU A 106 2.20 6.46 -5.95
C LEU A 106 1.96 5.98 -4.53
N SER A 107 2.24 6.81 -3.50
CA SER A 107 2.21 6.35 -2.11
C SER A 107 0.84 6.47 -1.44
N TYR A 108 -0.13 7.18 -2.06
CA TYR A 108 -1.48 7.29 -1.53
C TYR A 108 -2.58 7.26 -2.60
N LEU A 109 -2.56 8.16 -3.62
CA LEU A 109 -3.70 8.24 -4.56
C LEU A 109 -3.91 6.93 -5.32
N SER A 110 -2.84 6.21 -5.65
CA SER A 110 -2.93 4.87 -6.26
C SER A 110 -3.67 3.87 -5.36
N ARG A 111 -3.52 3.99 -4.04
CA ARG A 111 -4.21 3.13 -3.06
C ARG A 111 -5.72 3.38 -3.10
N TYR A 112 -6.10 4.65 -3.01
CA TYR A 112 -7.50 5.06 -3.14
C TYR A 112 -8.07 4.59 -4.48
N HIS A 113 -7.47 5.01 -5.59
CA HIS A 113 -7.96 4.79 -6.94
C HIS A 113 -8.08 3.28 -7.28
N LEU A 114 -7.03 2.50 -7.00
CA LEU A 114 -7.04 1.05 -7.26
C LEU A 114 -8.08 0.32 -6.40
N THR A 115 -8.17 0.67 -5.12
CA THR A 115 -9.17 0.06 -4.23
C THR A 115 -10.58 0.37 -4.70
N GLN A 116 -10.90 1.62 -5.09
CA GLN A 116 -12.22 1.99 -5.60
C GLN A 116 -12.58 1.23 -6.87
N LEU A 117 -11.64 1.11 -7.83
CA LEU A 117 -11.87 0.35 -9.06
C LEU A 117 -12.03 -1.16 -8.83
N LEU A 118 -11.38 -1.72 -7.81
CA LEU A 118 -11.47 -3.13 -7.44
C LEU A 118 -12.58 -3.41 -6.41
N LEU A 119 -13.26 -2.37 -5.92
CA LEU A 119 -14.24 -2.50 -4.84
C LEU A 119 -15.34 -3.54 -5.10
N PRO A 120 -15.94 -3.65 -6.31
CA PRO A 120 -16.93 -4.68 -6.58
C PRO A 120 -16.38 -6.12 -6.37
N ARG A 121 -15.12 -6.36 -6.73
CA ARG A 121 -14.46 -7.67 -6.56
C ARG A 121 -14.02 -7.94 -5.12
N LEU A 122 -13.65 -6.89 -4.39
CA LEU A 122 -13.39 -6.99 -2.96
C LEU A 122 -14.68 -7.34 -2.20
N LEU A 123 -15.77 -6.65 -2.48
CA LEU A 123 -17.06 -6.88 -1.83
C LEU A 123 -17.72 -8.22 -2.22
N ALA A 124 -17.25 -8.89 -3.27
CA ALA A 124 -17.63 -10.26 -3.62
C ALA A 124 -17.00 -11.31 -2.67
N ALA A 125 -15.99 -10.97 -1.89
CA ALA A 125 -15.45 -11.82 -0.84
C ALA A 125 -16.32 -11.80 0.40
N GLU A 126 -16.26 -12.88 1.16
CA GLU A 126 -17.00 -12.99 2.44
C GLU A 126 -16.41 -12.04 3.50
N HIS A 127 -15.08 -11.99 3.58
CA HIS A 127 -14.33 -11.13 4.49
C HIS A 127 -13.24 -10.36 3.72
N PRO A 128 -13.60 -9.31 2.96
CA PRO A 128 -12.62 -8.55 2.19
C PRO A 128 -11.68 -7.77 3.10
N ARG A 129 -10.39 -7.75 2.76
CA ARG A 129 -9.37 -7.08 3.56
C ARG A 129 -8.51 -6.15 2.71
N VAL A 130 -8.27 -4.95 3.21
CA VAL A 130 -7.37 -3.96 2.60
C VAL A 130 -6.30 -3.57 3.60
N VAL A 131 -5.03 -3.77 3.23
CA VAL A 131 -3.90 -3.44 4.10
C VAL A 131 -2.96 -2.50 3.38
N MET A 132 -2.61 -1.40 4.03
CA MET A 132 -1.74 -0.36 3.48
C MET A 132 -0.45 -0.26 4.28
N LEU A 133 0.70 -0.33 3.61
CA LEU A 133 1.97 -0.02 4.27
C LEU A 133 2.16 1.49 4.38
N THR A 134 2.49 1.93 5.59
CA THR A 134 2.72 3.35 5.91
C THR A 134 4.09 3.54 6.57
N ALA A 135 4.54 4.78 6.70
CA ALA A 135 5.60 5.10 7.64
C ALA A 135 5.10 4.87 9.08
N THR A 136 6.03 4.75 10.02
CA THR A 136 5.69 4.63 11.45
C THR A 136 4.91 5.85 11.92
N MET A 137 3.70 5.58 12.44
CA MET A 137 2.79 6.56 13.02
C MET A 137 2.41 6.08 14.40
N THR A 138 2.59 6.90 15.40
CA THR A 138 2.25 6.61 16.81
C THR A 138 0.86 7.11 17.22
N GLU A 139 0.25 7.90 16.35
CA GLU A 139 -1.11 8.44 16.49
C GLU A 139 -1.66 8.78 15.10
N THR A 140 -2.96 9.01 14.99
CA THR A 140 -3.57 9.49 13.75
C THR A 140 -3.21 10.97 13.54
N PRO A 141 -2.43 11.32 12.48
CA PRO A 141 -2.02 12.70 12.27
C PRO A 141 -3.18 13.57 11.79
N LYS A 142 -3.20 14.81 12.21
CA LYS A 142 -4.12 15.80 11.66
C LYS A 142 -3.69 16.19 10.25
N LEU A 143 -4.59 16.00 9.28
CA LEU A 143 -4.34 16.36 7.89
C LEU A 143 -4.76 17.82 7.61
N ASP A 144 -4.08 18.43 6.63
CA ASP A 144 -4.48 19.71 6.04
C ASP A 144 -5.16 19.44 4.67
N PRO A 145 -6.50 19.46 4.59
CA PRO A 145 -7.21 19.11 3.38
C PRO A 145 -6.93 20.07 2.22
N LYS A 146 -6.49 21.30 2.48
CA LYS A 146 -6.14 22.28 1.44
C LYS A 146 -4.93 21.88 0.61
N ARG A 147 -4.11 20.95 1.09
CA ARG A 147 -2.95 20.43 0.35
C ARG A 147 -3.36 19.41 -0.70
N PHE A 148 -4.47 18.74 -0.49
CA PHE A 148 -4.93 17.68 -1.38
C PHE A 148 -5.70 18.25 -2.59
N PRO A 149 -5.51 17.72 -3.81
CA PRO A 149 -4.55 16.66 -4.16
C PRO A 149 -3.20 17.21 -4.68
N TRP A 150 -3.04 18.52 -4.83
CA TRP A 150 -1.98 19.12 -5.66
C TRP A 150 -0.65 19.27 -4.93
N PHE A 151 -0.65 19.39 -3.60
CA PHE A 151 0.54 19.57 -2.77
C PHE A 151 1.48 20.66 -3.30
N GLU A 152 0.97 21.86 -3.44
CA GLU A 152 1.77 23.01 -3.79
C GLU A 152 2.85 23.29 -2.72
N GLY A 153 4.03 23.75 -3.14
CA GLY A 153 5.13 24.00 -2.23
C GLY A 153 5.67 22.72 -1.59
N PHE A 154 6.29 21.86 -2.41
CA PHE A 154 6.81 20.56 -1.97
C PHE A 154 7.72 20.67 -0.75
N ASN A 155 7.34 20.02 0.34
CA ASN A 155 8.17 19.73 1.50
C ASN A 155 8.07 18.24 1.83
N PHE A 156 9.20 17.53 1.75
CA PHE A 156 9.23 16.09 1.91
C PHE A 156 8.63 15.60 3.24
N TRP A 157 9.00 16.21 4.36
CA TRP A 157 8.51 15.77 5.68
C TRP A 157 7.03 16.02 5.88
N THR A 158 6.56 17.19 5.45
CA THR A 158 5.14 17.50 5.45
C THR A 158 4.37 16.50 4.58
N MET A 159 4.87 16.24 3.38
CA MET A 159 4.23 15.29 2.46
C MET A 159 4.25 13.87 3.01
N LEU A 160 5.35 13.43 3.62
CA LEU A 160 5.45 12.12 4.26
C LEU A 160 4.34 11.93 5.29
N MET A 161 4.13 12.90 6.18
CA MET A 161 3.10 12.85 7.21
C MET A 161 1.68 12.89 6.61
N GLN A 162 1.43 13.82 5.67
CA GLN A 162 0.11 13.98 5.06
C GLN A 162 -0.29 12.75 4.23
N VAL A 163 0.62 12.21 3.41
CA VAL A 163 0.37 11.08 2.51
C VAL A 163 0.17 9.78 3.29
N ASN A 164 1.01 9.53 4.30
CA ASN A 164 0.86 8.34 5.13
C ASN A 164 -0.38 8.46 6.04
N GLY A 165 -0.60 9.63 6.64
CA GLY A 165 -1.80 9.90 7.43
C GLY A 165 -3.08 9.74 6.62
N ALA A 166 -3.11 10.19 5.36
CA ALA A 166 -4.27 9.99 4.48
C ALA A 166 -4.63 8.52 4.29
N SER A 167 -3.64 7.60 4.37
CA SER A 167 -3.92 6.16 4.34
C SER A 167 -4.68 5.69 5.58
N LEU A 168 -4.41 6.28 6.76
CA LEU A 168 -5.17 5.99 7.98
C LEU A 168 -6.62 6.48 7.83
N TYR A 169 -6.81 7.72 7.36
CA TYR A 169 -8.14 8.28 7.09
C TYR A 169 -8.92 7.44 6.07
N TYR A 170 -8.23 6.91 5.07
CA TYR A 170 -8.87 6.06 4.07
C TYR A 170 -9.23 4.68 4.62
N ALA A 171 -8.41 4.07 5.47
CA ALA A 171 -8.75 2.81 6.13
C ALA A 171 -10.01 2.94 6.98
N ASP A 172 -10.12 3.99 7.79
CA ASP A 172 -11.31 4.30 8.58
C ASP A 172 -12.55 4.53 7.69
N TRP A 173 -12.39 5.29 6.60
CA TRP A 173 -13.47 5.52 5.64
C TRP A 173 -13.97 4.22 5.00
N LEU A 174 -13.07 3.32 4.60
CA LEU A 174 -13.42 2.03 4.01
C LEU A 174 -14.28 1.20 4.97
N MET A 175 -13.89 1.11 6.22
CA MET A 175 -14.63 0.31 7.22
C MET A 175 -15.99 0.92 7.57
N LYS A 176 -16.09 2.25 7.67
CA LYS A 176 -17.36 2.95 7.91
C LYS A 176 -18.32 2.83 6.73
N THR A 177 -17.79 2.84 5.51
CA THR A 177 -18.61 2.78 4.28
C THR A 177 -18.96 1.34 3.89
N HIS A 178 -18.10 0.39 4.22
CA HIS A 178 -18.23 -1.03 3.86
C HIS A 178 -18.05 -1.94 5.09
N PRO A 179 -19.11 -2.11 5.94
CA PRO A 179 -18.99 -2.81 7.22
C PRO A 179 -18.52 -4.27 7.16
N LYS A 180 -18.57 -4.92 5.98
CA LYS A 180 -18.00 -6.26 5.77
C LYS A 180 -16.49 -6.25 5.56
N MET A 181 -15.91 -5.09 5.26
CA MET A 181 -14.51 -4.95 4.92
C MET A 181 -13.69 -4.66 6.18
N PHE A 182 -12.57 -5.35 6.33
CA PHE A 182 -11.54 -4.93 7.24
C PHE A 182 -10.50 -4.06 6.49
N ALA A 183 -10.13 -2.93 7.05
CA ALA A 183 -9.05 -2.09 6.52
C ALA A 183 -8.11 -1.65 7.64
N GLY A 184 -6.80 -1.69 7.38
CA GLY A 184 -5.80 -1.29 8.35
C GLY A 184 -4.49 -0.84 7.71
N CYS A 185 -3.67 -0.18 8.51
CA CYS A 185 -2.35 0.29 8.14
C CYS A 185 -1.28 -0.41 8.97
N ALA A 186 -0.13 -0.67 8.37
CA ALA A 186 0.99 -1.31 9.07
C ALA A 186 2.31 -0.66 8.69
N THR A 187 3.18 -0.43 9.67
CA THR A 187 4.56 -0.01 9.39
C THR A 187 5.45 -1.22 9.17
N PRO A 188 6.23 -1.26 8.07
CA PRO A 188 7.32 -2.22 7.95
C PRO A 188 8.52 -1.85 8.84
N GLY A 189 8.49 -0.66 9.45
CA GLY A 189 9.62 -0.08 10.14
C GLY A 189 10.77 0.28 9.19
N PHE A 190 11.99 0.35 9.72
CA PHE A 190 13.17 0.58 8.91
C PHE A 190 13.61 -0.76 8.29
N VAL A 191 13.42 -0.91 6.98
CA VAL A 191 13.80 -2.10 6.21
C VAL A 191 14.76 -1.68 5.10
N HIS A 192 15.87 -2.39 4.96
CA HIS A 192 16.81 -2.18 3.87
C HIS A 192 16.23 -2.72 2.55
N THR A 193 15.40 -1.92 1.91
CA THR A 193 14.78 -2.23 0.62
C THR A 193 15.18 -1.19 -0.43
N GLY A 194 14.85 -1.44 -1.69
CA GLY A 194 15.11 -0.51 -2.79
C GLY A 194 14.32 0.81 -2.73
N ILE A 195 13.56 1.09 -1.67
CA ILE A 195 12.77 2.32 -1.52
C ILE A 195 13.65 3.58 -1.48
N PHE A 196 14.89 3.46 -0.98
CA PHE A 196 15.85 4.56 -0.87
C PHE A 196 16.72 4.77 -2.12
N ARG A 197 16.47 4.04 -3.23
CA ARG A 197 17.33 4.15 -4.43
C ARG A 197 17.37 5.57 -5.01
N ASP A 198 16.29 6.32 -4.89
CA ASP A 198 16.16 7.70 -5.41
C ASP A 198 16.42 8.77 -4.33
N ALA A 199 16.83 8.35 -3.12
CA ALA A 199 17.18 9.23 -2.03
C ALA A 199 18.54 9.93 -2.26
N PRO A 200 18.80 11.10 -1.64
CA PRO A 200 20.11 11.78 -1.67
C PRO A 200 21.23 10.86 -1.18
N TRP A 201 22.45 11.08 -1.69
CA TRP A 201 23.61 10.24 -1.41
C TRP A 201 23.92 10.10 0.10
N PHE A 202 23.79 11.20 0.87
CA PHE A 202 24.04 11.18 2.31
C PHE A 202 23.03 10.29 3.06
N LEU A 203 21.76 10.27 2.62
CA LEU A 203 20.74 9.38 3.19
C LEU A 203 21.01 7.92 2.81
N LYS A 204 21.45 7.66 1.57
CA LYS A 204 21.89 6.32 1.15
C LYS A 204 23.08 5.84 1.99
N ALA A 205 24.07 6.72 2.25
CA ALA A 205 25.21 6.42 3.10
C ALA A 205 24.76 6.13 4.55
N TYR A 206 23.88 6.97 5.11
CA TYR A 206 23.30 6.74 6.44
C TYR A 206 22.57 5.39 6.50
N VAL A 207 21.71 5.08 5.52
CA VAL A 207 21.00 3.79 5.42
C VAL A 207 22.01 2.64 5.34
N ALA A 208 23.03 2.72 4.48
CA ALA A 208 24.02 1.66 4.32
C ALA A 208 24.81 1.38 5.62
N ILE A 209 25.11 2.42 6.40
CA ILE A 209 25.83 2.29 7.68
C ILE A 209 24.90 1.79 8.80
N SER A 210 23.67 2.28 8.87
CA SER A 210 22.76 1.99 9.98
C SER A 210 21.94 0.70 9.78
N ALA A 211 21.68 0.30 8.53
CA ALA A 211 20.84 -0.86 8.23
C ALA A 211 21.31 -2.17 8.89
N PRO A 212 22.61 -2.53 8.92
CA PRO A 212 23.07 -3.76 9.55
C PRO A 212 22.73 -3.86 11.05
N PHE A 213 22.50 -2.70 11.71
CA PHE A 213 22.28 -2.66 13.16
C PHE A 213 20.83 -2.31 13.55
N ARG A 214 20.04 -1.74 12.63
CA ARG A 214 18.72 -1.16 12.92
C ARG A 214 17.60 -1.62 12.00
N ALA A 215 17.93 -2.23 10.84
CA ALA A 215 16.89 -2.67 9.92
C ALA A 215 16.20 -3.92 10.43
N ASN A 216 14.89 -3.92 10.36
CA ASN A 216 14.12 -5.14 10.53
C ASN A 216 14.41 -6.10 9.37
N SER A 217 14.35 -7.40 9.63
CA SER A 217 14.35 -8.37 8.55
C SER A 217 13.08 -8.19 7.69
N ILE A 218 13.16 -8.63 6.46
CA ILE A 218 12.03 -8.47 5.54
C ILE A 218 10.85 -9.35 5.95
N GLU A 219 11.12 -10.46 6.62
CA GLU A 219 10.13 -11.38 7.18
C GLU A 219 9.36 -10.69 8.33
N VAL A 220 10.09 -10.05 9.26
CA VAL A 220 9.46 -9.26 10.33
C VAL A 220 8.59 -8.13 9.75
N ALA A 221 9.09 -7.45 8.72
CA ALA A 221 8.35 -6.35 8.07
C ALA A 221 7.08 -6.83 7.32
N ALA A 222 7.09 -8.06 6.80
CA ALA A 222 5.95 -8.64 6.10
C ALA A 222 4.94 -9.31 7.04
N HIS A 223 5.34 -9.65 8.26
CA HIS A 223 4.52 -10.43 9.18
C HIS A 223 3.14 -9.79 9.44
N ILE A 224 3.13 -8.53 9.89
CA ILE A 224 1.87 -7.83 10.22
C ILE A 224 0.95 -7.70 9.00
N PRO A 225 1.39 -7.18 7.83
CA PRO A 225 0.50 -7.10 6.68
C PRO A 225 -0.07 -8.46 6.24
N VAL A 226 0.70 -9.54 6.35
CA VAL A 226 0.22 -10.89 6.02
C VAL A 226 -0.81 -11.37 7.04
N GLN A 227 -0.55 -11.20 8.35
CA GLN A 227 -1.53 -11.54 9.39
C GLN A 227 -2.82 -10.74 9.23
N ALA A 228 -2.73 -9.43 8.95
CA ALA A 228 -3.88 -8.58 8.71
C ALA A 228 -4.69 -9.01 7.47
N LEU A 229 -4.01 -9.45 6.39
CA LEU A 229 -4.68 -10.02 5.21
C LEU A 229 -5.36 -11.36 5.48
N LEU A 230 -4.80 -12.18 6.37
CA LEU A 230 -5.34 -13.51 6.66
C LEU A 230 -6.39 -13.50 7.76
N LYS A 231 -6.24 -12.66 8.77
CA LYS A 231 -7.01 -12.70 10.02
C LYS A 231 -7.62 -11.35 10.40
N GLY A 232 -7.29 -10.25 9.68
CA GLY A 232 -7.77 -8.92 10.05
C GLY A 232 -9.28 -8.90 10.23
N GLU A 233 -9.74 -8.50 11.41
CA GLU A 233 -11.12 -8.37 11.79
C GLU A 233 -11.26 -7.26 12.82
N GLY A 234 -12.46 -6.79 13.06
CA GLY A 234 -12.75 -5.73 14.03
C GLY A 234 -13.79 -4.74 13.52
N SER A 235 -14.25 -3.90 14.42
CA SER A 235 -15.27 -2.88 14.14
C SER A 235 -14.68 -1.50 13.82
N SER A 236 -13.36 -1.34 13.98
CA SER A 236 -12.64 -0.09 13.71
C SER A 236 -11.35 -0.35 12.96
N ALA A 237 -10.96 0.57 12.08
CA ALA A 237 -9.67 0.51 11.41
C ALA A 237 -8.52 0.61 12.43
N PHE A 238 -7.45 -0.10 12.18
CA PHE A 238 -6.32 -0.21 13.09
C PHE A 238 -4.99 0.11 12.39
N ASN A 239 -4.08 0.75 13.12
CA ASN A 239 -2.71 0.97 12.68
C ASN A 239 -1.73 0.22 13.57
N TRP A 240 -1.00 -0.73 12.98
CA TRP A 240 0.12 -1.41 13.63
C TRP A 240 1.38 -0.57 13.45
N ASP A 241 1.86 -0.02 14.55
CA ASP A 241 2.99 0.93 14.57
C ASP A 241 4.33 0.29 14.94
N LYS A 242 4.34 -1.03 15.23
CA LYS A 242 5.54 -1.80 15.55
C LYS A 242 5.66 -3.06 14.68
N PRO A 243 6.72 -3.18 13.88
CA PRO A 243 6.92 -4.34 13.01
C PRO A 243 7.02 -5.65 13.80
N GLY A 244 6.38 -6.70 13.28
CA GLY A 244 6.42 -8.04 13.87
C GLY A 244 5.56 -8.25 15.13
N ASP A 245 4.94 -7.21 15.66
CA ASP A 245 4.11 -7.25 16.87
C ASP A 245 2.64 -6.94 16.49
N TYR A 246 1.83 -7.99 16.36
CA TYR A 246 0.42 -7.86 15.95
C TYR A 246 -0.47 -7.26 17.04
N ASP A 247 -0.04 -7.32 18.29
CA ASP A 247 -0.81 -6.79 19.41
C ASP A 247 -0.51 -5.32 19.72
N HIS A 248 0.48 -4.75 19.02
CA HIS A 248 0.91 -3.37 19.23
C HIS A 248 0.43 -2.42 18.12
N GLY A 249 -0.29 -1.38 18.54
CA GLY A 249 -0.82 -0.35 17.64
C GLY A 249 -1.99 0.40 18.29
N PHE A 250 -2.76 1.10 17.47
CA PHE A 250 -3.89 1.90 17.92
C PHE A 250 -5.06 1.86 16.93
N ALA A 251 -6.28 2.02 17.46
CA ALA A 251 -7.46 2.27 16.65
C ALA A 251 -7.35 3.64 15.98
N ILE A 252 -7.66 3.70 14.67
CA ILE A 252 -7.57 4.93 13.91
C ILE A 252 -8.79 5.80 14.24
N GLU A 253 -8.53 7.01 14.73
CA GLU A 253 -9.54 8.02 14.98
C GLU A 253 -9.29 9.22 14.08
N VAL A 254 -10.32 9.68 13.37
CA VAL A 254 -10.22 10.74 12.37
C VAL A 254 -11.24 11.84 12.60
N ASP A 255 -10.89 13.06 12.22
CA ASP A 255 -11.85 14.15 12.07
C ASP A 255 -12.72 13.91 10.83
N PRO A 256 -14.06 13.76 10.98
CA PRO A 256 -14.94 13.43 9.83
C PRO A 256 -14.98 14.51 8.76
N ALA A 257 -14.81 15.79 9.13
CA ALA A 257 -14.81 16.88 8.15
C ALA A 257 -13.53 16.87 7.30
N ILE A 258 -12.39 16.65 7.93
CA ILE A 258 -11.10 16.48 7.24
C ILE A 258 -11.15 15.22 6.35
N GLN A 259 -11.66 14.10 6.88
CA GLN A 259 -11.80 12.87 6.11
C GLN A 259 -12.62 13.09 4.84
N LYS A 260 -13.81 13.69 5.00
CA LYS A 260 -14.67 13.99 3.85
C LYS A 260 -13.95 14.83 2.81
N ALA A 261 -13.28 15.91 3.21
CA ALA A 261 -12.58 16.81 2.29
C ALA A 261 -11.45 16.11 1.52
N VAL A 262 -10.67 15.26 2.19
CA VAL A 262 -9.60 14.47 1.54
C VAL A 262 -10.17 13.42 0.58
N MET A 263 -11.25 12.73 0.97
CA MET A 263 -11.92 11.75 0.08
C MET A 263 -12.55 12.42 -1.14
N ASP A 264 -13.19 13.59 -0.96
CA ASP A 264 -13.78 14.35 -2.07
C ASP A 264 -12.70 14.82 -3.05
N ALA A 265 -11.54 15.31 -2.56
CA ALA A 265 -10.42 15.69 -3.41
C ALA A 265 -9.85 14.48 -4.20
N CYS A 266 -9.78 13.30 -3.59
CA CYS A 266 -9.36 12.09 -4.29
C CYS A 266 -10.38 11.67 -5.36
N ARG A 267 -11.68 11.74 -5.06
CA ARG A 267 -12.76 11.45 -6.00
C ARG A 267 -12.73 12.38 -7.20
N GLU A 268 -12.52 13.66 -6.98
CA GLU A 268 -12.47 14.68 -8.04
C GLU A 268 -11.38 14.35 -9.07
N VAL A 269 -10.18 14.00 -8.64
CA VAL A 269 -9.05 13.74 -9.56
C VAL A 269 -9.05 12.34 -10.16
N THR A 270 -9.67 11.35 -9.51
CA THR A 270 -9.70 9.96 -10.01
C THR A 270 -10.95 9.66 -10.82
N GLY A 271 -12.06 10.39 -10.55
CA GLY A 271 -13.38 10.17 -11.13
C GLY A 271 -14.13 8.95 -10.53
N VAL A 272 -13.67 8.42 -9.37
CA VAL A 272 -14.29 7.27 -8.70
C VAL A 272 -14.37 7.45 -7.19
#